data_50deb9dc39e64450486bf639c0726a42
#
_entry.id   50deb9dc39e64450486bf639c0726a42
#
_cell.length_a   1.000
_cell.length_b   1.000
_cell.length_c   1.000
_cell.angle_alpha   90.00
_cell.angle_beta   90.00
_cell.angle_gamma   90.00
#
_symmetry.space_group_name_H-M   'P 1'
#
loop_
_entity.id
_entity.type
_entity.pdbx_description
1 polymer ?
#
loop_
_entity_poly.entity_id
_entity_poly.type
_entity_poly.pdbx_seq_one_letter_code
_entity_poly.pdbx_strand_id
1 'polypeptide(L)'
;MSWDGVRDALSWGPVSPQPAPVHGLSIPGDPQSWEEDCLNLNIWTPGLDDRRRPVLVWFHGGSFTSGSGSSAIYRGDRLARRGDVAVVTFNYRLGALGLLSHPALREEDSQVCGNWAIYDQMAALEWVHEHIDRFGGDPQNVTVFGESAGAMSIAALMSSSAPGTLFHRAVLQSGPPATASAQWAAARAERFAALAGVDLSRGLDRASMQRLEPQELVRAGQELGEERSAEAGLLLPFLPVVDGDLLSRPPADAISEGATARVPLLVGTTRDEAALFVQMAPALRDLDMAGAIRRVRRIANDGAEALCDAYRDARETRGEPASPRDLLIACITDYVFRLPSLVLATSSYKHQPETFAYLFTSESPYLGGVFGSSHGLDIPFVFGTLEERIIGMFSGSGPRALELSGAMQQAWLAFARTGNPSCDAVGDWPAYDPLRRPTMVFGPGGGIEEDPRRPERQAWDEVGIDVSGGHHHEIRRA
;
A
#
# COMPACT_ATOMS: atom_id res chain seq x y z
N MET A 1 -2.68 -9.72 25.67
CA MET A 1 -2.86 -10.05 27.13
C MET A 1 -1.91 -9.20 27.96
N SER A 2 -2.32 -8.72 29.13
CA SER A 2 -1.38 -8.11 30.11
C SER A 2 -0.46 -9.18 30.69
N TRP A 3 0.78 -8.81 31.05
CA TRP A 3 1.74 -9.71 31.69
C TRP A 3 2.31 -9.05 32.94
N ASP A 4 2.76 -9.86 33.90
CA ASP A 4 3.44 -9.40 35.09
C ASP A 4 4.96 -9.43 34.89
N GLY A 5 5.66 -8.44 35.42
CA GLY A 5 7.13 -8.34 35.35
C GLY A 5 7.68 -7.85 34.02
N VAL A 6 8.89 -8.30 33.68
CA VAL A 6 9.60 -7.95 32.45
C VAL A 6 9.41 -9.08 31.43
N ARG A 7 8.95 -8.75 30.24
CA ARG A 7 8.89 -9.65 29.09
C ARG A 7 10.09 -9.41 28.17
N ASP A 8 10.80 -10.48 27.83
CA ASP A 8 11.89 -10.40 26.86
C ASP A 8 11.34 -10.11 25.45
N ALA A 9 11.97 -9.15 24.78
CA ALA A 9 11.68 -8.76 23.39
C ALA A 9 12.92 -8.97 22.51
N LEU A 10 13.54 -10.16 22.57
CA LEU A 10 14.79 -10.52 21.90
C LEU A 10 14.57 -11.26 20.57
N SER A 11 13.34 -11.59 20.23
CA SER A 11 12.96 -12.27 18.99
C SER A 11 11.67 -11.65 18.43
N TRP A 12 11.47 -11.84 17.13
CA TRP A 12 10.22 -11.43 16.48
C TRP A 12 9.03 -12.15 17.11
N GLY A 13 7.94 -11.42 17.32
CA GLY A 13 6.64 -12.01 17.66
C GLY A 13 6.01 -12.75 16.47
N PRO A 14 4.96 -13.55 16.72
CA PRO A 14 4.22 -14.23 15.66
C PRO A 14 3.55 -13.21 14.74
N VAL A 15 3.35 -13.62 13.48
CA VAL A 15 2.62 -12.82 12.49
C VAL A 15 1.15 -13.21 12.45
N SER A 16 0.30 -12.41 11.82
CA SER A 16 -1.11 -12.76 11.60
C SER A 16 -1.23 -14.01 10.74
N PRO A 17 -2.22 -14.90 10.99
CA PRO A 17 -2.52 -16.03 10.11
C PRO A 17 -2.65 -15.58 8.66
N GLN A 18 -1.88 -16.23 7.78
CA GLN A 18 -1.73 -15.83 6.39
C GLN A 18 -1.27 -17.00 5.51
N PRO A 19 -1.45 -16.94 4.17
CA PRO A 19 -0.93 -17.93 3.25
C PRO A 19 0.58 -18.10 3.37
N ALA A 20 1.06 -19.31 3.13
CA ALA A 20 2.50 -19.52 2.97
C ALA A 20 3.05 -18.64 1.85
N PRO A 21 4.27 -18.10 1.99
CA PRO A 21 4.90 -17.32 0.93
C PRO A 21 4.91 -18.09 -0.41
N VAL A 22 4.65 -17.40 -1.50
CA VAL A 22 4.76 -17.99 -2.84
C VAL A 22 6.19 -18.51 -3.02
N HIS A 23 6.34 -19.74 -3.52
CA HIS A 23 7.65 -20.37 -3.70
C HIS A 23 8.64 -19.45 -4.44
N GLY A 24 9.78 -19.18 -3.81
CA GLY A 24 10.84 -18.32 -4.32
C GLY A 24 10.76 -16.84 -3.94
N LEU A 25 9.70 -16.39 -3.26
CA LEU A 25 9.56 -15.02 -2.76
C LEU A 25 9.71 -14.90 -1.24
N SER A 26 10.07 -15.99 -0.55
CA SER A 26 10.39 -15.92 0.89
C SER A 26 11.72 -15.20 1.10
N ILE A 27 11.70 -14.16 1.93
CA ILE A 27 12.91 -13.45 2.33
C ILE A 27 13.50 -14.19 3.55
N PRO A 28 14.75 -14.62 3.51
CA PRO A 28 15.39 -15.27 4.67
C PRO A 28 15.38 -14.33 5.88
N GLY A 29 14.96 -14.88 7.02
CA GLY A 29 14.84 -14.12 8.26
C GLY A 29 13.43 -13.58 8.53
N ASP A 30 12.50 -13.73 7.58
CA ASP A 30 11.10 -13.44 7.84
C ASP A 30 10.51 -14.46 8.82
N PRO A 31 9.61 -14.05 9.72
CA PRO A 31 8.93 -14.95 10.65
C PRO A 31 8.19 -16.07 9.89
N GLN A 32 8.33 -17.30 10.35
CA GLN A 32 7.70 -18.47 9.75
C GLN A 32 6.48 -18.95 10.55
N SER A 33 6.34 -18.49 11.80
CA SER A 33 5.21 -18.85 12.68
C SER A 33 4.16 -17.74 12.67
N TRP A 34 2.91 -18.13 12.57
CA TRP A 34 1.78 -17.24 12.76
C TRP A 34 0.87 -17.73 13.88
N GLU A 35 0.20 -16.81 14.54
CA GLU A 35 -0.75 -17.04 15.62
C GLU A 35 -1.85 -15.97 15.56
N GLU A 36 -3.00 -16.22 16.21
CA GLU A 36 -4.04 -15.19 16.34
C GLU A 36 -3.61 -14.06 17.29
N ASP A 37 -2.78 -14.36 18.31
CA ASP A 37 -2.14 -13.36 19.19
C ASP A 37 -0.92 -12.73 18.48
N CYS A 38 -1.18 -12.04 17.38
CA CYS A 38 -0.17 -11.50 16.45
C CYS A 38 0.08 -10.00 16.61
N LEU A 39 -0.67 -9.30 17.48
CA LEU A 39 -0.56 -7.85 17.61
C LEU A 39 0.68 -7.50 18.41
N ASN A 40 1.77 -7.26 17.71
CA ASN A 40 3.06 -6.85 18.24
C ASN A 40 3.69 -5.79 17.35
N LEU A 41 4.69 -5.08 17.89
CA LEU A 41 5.45 -4.06 17.19
C LEU A 41 6.94 -4.19 17.47
N ASN A 42 7.75 -3.60 16.59
CA ASN A 42 9.21 -3.56 16.69
C ASN A 42 9.66 -2.10 16.67
N ILE A 43 10.71 -1.77 17.43
CA ILE A 43 11.24 -0.41 17.52
C ILE A 43 12.75 -0.44 17.27
N TRP A 44 13.20 0.42 16.38
CA TRP A 44 14.61 0.73 16.19
C TRP A 44 14.84 2.18 16.59
N THR A 45 15.75 2.38 17.54
CA THR A 45 16.15 3.72 18.02
C THR A 45 17.64 3.81 18.20
N PRO A 46 18.26 4.95 17.92
CA PRO A 46 19.69 5.18 18.21
C PRO A 46 20.00 5.27 19.70
N GLY A 47 19.02 5.54 20.55
CA GLY A 47 19.25 5.67 21.98
C GLY A 47 17.97 5.85 22.79
N LEU A 48 18.03 5.44 24.06
CA LEU A 48 16.99 5.58 25.08
C LEU A 48 17.23 6.84 25.89
N ASP A 49 17.23 7.98 25.24
CA ASP A 49 17.50 9.30 25.81
C ASP A 49 16.35 10.27 25.55
N ASP A 50 16.40 11.49 26.08
CA ASP A 50 15.31 12.50 26.00
C ASP A 50 15.41 13.39 24.74
N ARG A 51 16.01 12.92 23.64
CA ARG A 51 16.21 13.74 22.44
C ARG A 51 14.96 14.06 21.65
N ARG A 52 13.85 13.37 21.91
CA ARG A 52 12.58 13.58 21.21
C ARG A 52 12.76 13.49 19.68
N ARG A 53 13.22 12.33 19.22
CA ARG A 53 13.46 12.06 17.79
C ARG A 53 12.16 11.99 17.01
N PRO A 54 12.16 12.43 15.75
CA PRO A 54 11.04 12.12 14.85
C PRO A 54 10.76 10.62 14.82
N VAL A 55 9.50 10.24 14.78
CA VAL A 55 9.05 8.84 14.76
C VAL A 55 8.48 8.52 13.39
N LEU A 56 8.97 7.45 12.76
CA LEU A 56 8.41 6.89 11.53
C LEU A 56 7.71 5.58 11.85
N VAL A 57 6.41 5.48 11.54
CA VAL A 57 5.59 4.29 11.79
C VAL A 57 5.24 3.65 10.46
N TRP A 58 5.72 2.42 10.23
CA TRP A 58 5.55 1.68 8.99
C TRP A 58 4.29 0.84 8.98
N PHE A 59 3.49 1.00 7.93
CA PHE A 59 2.32 0.20 7.61
C PHE A 59 2.67 -0.74 6.45
N HIS A 60 2.82 -2.04 6.72
CA HIS A 60 3.20 -2.98 5.69
C HIS A 60 2.09 -3.23 4.67
N GLY A 61 2.48 -3.59 3.44
CA GLY A 61 1.58 -4.03 2.38
C GLY A 61 1.26 -5.52 2.45
N GLY A 62 0.83 -6.07 1.32
CA GLY A 62 0.52 -7.49 1.17
C GLY A 62 -0.95 -7.78 0.90
N SER A 63 -1.64 -6.87 0.18
CA SER A 63 -3.02 -7.05 -0.30
C SER A 63 -4.04 -7.31 0.82
N PHE A 64 -3.74 -6.90 2.04
CA PHE A 64 -4.49 -7.22 3.26
C PHE A 64 -4.60 -8.72 3.59
N THR A 65 -3.86 -9.57 2.92
CA THR A 65 -3.91 -11.04 3.09
C THR A 65 -2.60 -11.63 3.55
N SER A 66 -1.50 -10.89 3.43
CA SER A 66 -0.16 -11.32 3.82
C SER A 66 0.69 -10.15 4.29
N GLY A 67 1.90 -10.43 4.77
CA GLY A 67 2.84 -9.43 5.25
C GLY A 67 3.01 -9.41 6.76
N SER A 68 4.02 -8.69 7.21
CA SER A 68 4.28 -8.48 8.63
C SER A 68 5.22 -7.31 8.86
N GLY A 69 5.13 -6.68 10.03
CA GLY A 69 6.07 -5.66 10.46
C GLY A 69 7.49 -6.20 10.75
N SER A 70 7.65 -7.51 10.78
CA SER A 70 8.93 -8.18 11.10
C SER A 70 9.70 -8.66 9.87
N SER A 71 9.22 -8.35 8.64
CA SER A 71 9.93 -8.72 7.41
C SER A 71 11.29 -8.02 7.32
N ALA A 72 12.29 -8.76 6.83
CA ALA A 72 13.66 -8.28 6.69
C ALA A 72 13.80 -7.08 5.75
N ILE A 73 12.85 -6.90 4.81
CA ILE A 73 12.81 -5.74 3.91
C ILE A 73 12.53 -4.43 4.67
N TYR A 74 11.84 -4.50 5.81
CA TYR A 74 11.42 -3.36 6.64
C TYR A 74 12.32 -3.12 7.86
N ARG A 75 13.53 -3.67 7.87
CA ARG A 75 14.47 -3.43 8.97
C ARG A 75 14.80 -1.95 9.11
N GLY A 76 14.36 -1.36 10.22
CA GLY A 76 14.47 0.08 10.47
C GLY A 76 15.83 0.55 10.99
N ASP A 77 16.76 -0.36 11.29
CA ASP A 77 18.05 -0.03 11.95
C ASP A 77 18.91 0.93 11.14
N ARG A 78 18.92 0.81 9.79
CA ARG A 78 19.70 1.69 8.92
C ARG A 78 19.09 3.08 8.85
N LEU A 79 17.76 3.14 8.66
CA LEU A 79 17.03 4.40 8.62
C LEU A 79 17.11 5.14 9.97
N ALA A 80 16.94 4.41 11.08
CA ALA A 80 17.06 4.96 12.43
C ALA A 80 18.44 5.58 12.70
N ARG A 81 19.52 4.85 12.38
CA ARG A 81 20.90 5.35 12.57
C ARG A 81 21.24 6.52 11.67
N ARG A 82 20.85 6.45 10.38
CA ARG A 82 21.15 7.50 9.41
C ARG A 82 20.43 8.79 9.74
N GLY A 83 19.20 8.68 10.19
CA GLY A 83 18.32 9.82 10.43
C GLY A 83 18.26 10.30 11.87
N ASP A 84 18.92 9.68 12.84
CA ASP A 84 18.66 9.94 14.27
C ASP A 84 17.14 10.02 14.54
N VAL A 85 16.41 8.97 14.13
CA VAL A 85 14.94 8.85 14.24
C VAL A 85 14.57 7.54 14.94
N ALA A 86 13.37 7.46 15.51
CA ALA A 86 12.78 6.20 15.90
C ALA A 86 11.96 5.62 14.76
N VAL A 87 12.14 4.34 14.44
CA VAL A 87 11.35 3.62 13.43
C VAL A 87 10.53 2.55 14.14
N VAL A 88 9.25 2.51 13.88
CA VAL A 88 8.32 1.51 14.40
C VAL A 88 7.70 0.74 13.25
N THR A 89 7.68 -0.58 13.35
CA THR A 89 6.90 -1.46 12.48
C THR A 89 6.00 -2.33 13.34
N PHE A 90 4.85 -2.75 12.82
CA PHE A 90 3.89 -3.50 13.61
C PHE A 90 3.08 -4.44 12.74
N ASN A 91 2.43 -5.41 13.38
CA ASN A 91 1.46 -6.31 12.77
C ASN A 91 0.04 -5.81 13.00
N TYR A 92 -0.85 -6.16 12.09
CA TYR A 92 -2.29 -6.03 12.20
C TYR A 92 -2.97 -7.28 11.65
N ARG A 93 -4.20 -7.56 12.04
CA ARG A 93 -4.94 -8.74 11.56
C ARG A 93 -5.19 -8.66 10.07
N LEU A 94 -5.04 -9.78 9.39
CA LEU A 94 -5.10 -9.92 7.95
C LEU A 94 -6.32 -10.75 7.50
N GLY A 95 -6.67 -10.62 6.23
CA GLY A 95 -7.71 -11.42 5.60
C GLY A 95 -9.05 -11.30 6.32
N ALA A 96 -9.71 -12.44 6.52
CA ALA A 96 -10.99 -12.49 7.20
C ALA A 96 -10.92 -12.04 8.66
N LEU A 97 -9.80 -12.30 9.35
CA LEU A 97 -9.60 -11.87 10.74
C LEU A 97 -9.57 -10.34 10.88
N GLY A 98 -9.11 -9.62 9.85
CA GLY A 98 -8.94 -8.17 9.87
C GLY A 98 -10.05 -7.38 9.16
N LEU A 99 -10.62 -7.92 8.08
CA LEU A 99 -11.45 -7.13 7.16
C LEU A 99 -12.73 -7.80 6.67
N LEU A 100 -13.08 -9.00 7.20
CA LEU A 100 -14.38 -9.58 6.89
C LEU A 100 -15.48 -8.72 7.52
N SER A 101 -16.41 -8.20 6.73
CA SER A 101 -17.45 -7.30 7.22
C SER A 101 -18.84 -7.76 6.78
N HIS A 102 -19.69 -7.98 7.76
CA HIS A 102 -21.11 -8.31 7.56
C HIS A 102 -21.91 -7.93 8.80
N PRO A 103 -23.15 -7.41 8.68
CA PRO A 103 -23.96 -7.03 9.84
C PRO A 103 -24.18 -8.15 10.87
N ALA A 104 -24.26 -9.41 10.40
CA ALA A 104 -24.42 -10.59 11.27
C ALA A 104 -23.16 -10.94 12.10
N LEU A 105 -22.00 -10.32 11.80
CA LEU A 105 -20.76 -10.50 12.56
C LEU A 105 -20.58 -9.45 13.68
N ARG A 106 -21.53 -8.51 13.79
CA ARG A 106 -21.53 -7.49 14.83
C ARG A 106 -21.55 -8.10 16.23
N GLU A 107 -20.82 -7.49 17.13
CA GLU A 107 -20.90 -7.81 18.56
C GLU A 107 -22.16 -7.19 19.16
N GLU A 108 -22.79 -7.86 20.14
CA GLU A 108 -24.06 -7.40 20.74
C GLU A 108 -23.96 -5.98 21.31
N ASP A 109 -22.81 -5.65 21.91
CA ASP A 109 -22.56 -4.36 22.56
C ASP A 109 -21.68 -3.40 21.73
N SER A 110 -21.39 -3.74 20.47
CA SER A 110 -20.50 -2.95 19.59
C SER A 110 -21.20 -2.58 18.27
N GLN A 111 -20.91 -1.40 17.76
CA GLN A 111 -21.28 -1.03 16.40
C GLN A 111 -20.34 -1.64 15.35
N VAL A 112 -19.16 -2.12 15.76
CA VAL A 112 -18.12 -2.66 14.87
C VAL A 112 -18.55 -4.00 14.27
N CYS A 113 -18.55 -4.08 12.94
CA CYS A 113 -18.83 -5.31 12.19
C CYS A 113 -17.83 -5.59 11.07
N GLY A 114 -16.63 -5.00 11.16
CA GLY A 114 -15.53 -5.11 10.21
C GLY A 114 -14.45 -4.08 10.51
N ASN A 115 -13.51 -3.87 9.59
CA ASN A 115 -12.40 -2.91 9.73
C ASN A 115 -11.47 -3.16 10.93
N TRP A 116 -11.46 -4.36 11.50
CA TRP A 116 -10.63 -4.68 12.69
C TRP A 116 -9.13 -4.44 12.43
N ALA A 117 -8.67 -4.66 11.20
CA ALA A 117 -7.30 -4.34 10.81
C ALA A 117 -6.99 -2.84 10.99
N ILE A 118 -7.93 -1.96 10.67
CA ILE A 118 -7.75 -0.51 10.83
C ILE A 118 -7.79 -0.13 12.31
N TYR A 119 -8.65 -0.76 13.11
CA TYR A 119 -8.63 -0.58 14.58
C TYR A 119 -7.32 -1.07 15.21
N ASP A 120 -6.73 -2.19 14.73
CA ASP A 120 -5.41 -2.66 15.19
C ASP A 120 -4.32 -1.64 14.88
N GLN A 121 -4.37 -1.02 13.72
CA GLN A 121 -3.44 0.03 13.29
C GLN A 121 -3.62 1.31 14.14
N MET A 122 -4.85 1.67 14.48
CA MET A 122 -5.12 2.78 15.42
C MET A 122 -4.54 2.47 16.79
N ALA A 123 -4.75 1.28 17.32
CA ALA A 123 -4.21 0.84 18.60
C ALA A 123 -2.66 0.89 18.62
N ALA A 124 -2.01 0.53 17.51
CA ALA A 124 -0.55 0.67 17.38
C ALA A 124 -0.11 2.14 17.43
N LEU A 125 -0.84 3.04 16.79
CA LEU A 125 -0.55 4.48 16.84
C LEU A 125 -0.82 5.08 18.23
N GLU A 126 -1.89 4.65 18.89
CA GLU A 126 -2.18 5.03 20.28
C GLU A 126 -1.06 4.58 21.23
N TRP A 127 -0.58 3.34 21.06
CA TRP A 127 0.57 2.83 21.79
C TRP A 127 1.82 3.67 21.54
N VAL A 128 2.10 4.05 20.29
CA VAL A 128 3.21 4.95 19.94
C VAL A 128 3.04 6.30 20.66
N HIS A 129 1.85 6.87 20.60
CA HIS A 129 1.57 8.15 21.26
C HIS A 129 1.82 8.10 22.78
N GLU A 130 1.47 6.99 23.43
CA GLU A 130 1.58 6.83 24.89
C GLU A 130 2.98 6.45 25.37
N HIS A 131 3.81 5.81 24.52
CA HIS A 131 5.01 5.13 25.03
C HIS A 131 6.31 5.44 24.30
N ILE A 132 6.27 6.05 23.10
CA ILE A 132 7.48 6.19 22.27
C ILE A 132 8.52 7.12 22.85
N ASP A 133 8.14 8.00 23.78
CA ASP A 133 9.04 8.86 24.54
C ASP A 133 10.07 8.04 25.35
N ARG A 134 9.67 6.88 25.88
CA ARG A 134 10.57 5.94 26.59
C ARG A 134 11.64 5.33 25.70
N PHE A 135 11.44 5.42 24.38
CA PHE A 135 12.40 4.97 23.35
C PHE A 135 13.11 6.15 22.68
N GLY A 136 13.06 7.34 23.27
CA GLY A 136 13.70 8.56 22.78
C GLY A 136 13.00 9.20 21.60
N GLY A 137 11.75 8.79 21.27
CA GLY A 137 10.92 9.35 20.21
C GLY A 137 10.06 10.51 20.69
N ASP A 138 9.57 11.32 19.74
CA ASP A 138 8.64 12.43 20.00
C ASP A 138 7.23 12.04 19.57
N PRO A 139 6.28 11.81 20.50
CA PRO A 139 4.90 11.49 20.16
C PRO A 139 4.18 12.64 19.43
N GLN A 140 4.73 13.88 19.47
CA GLN A 140 4.22 15.03 18.73
C GLN A 140 4.88 15.21 17.35
N ASN A 141 5.73 14.27 16.92
CA ASN A 141 6.40 14.31 15.63
C ASN A 141 6.39 12.91 14.97
N VAL A 142 5.20 12.40 14.71
CA VAL A 142 4.95 11.07 14.14
C VAL A 142 4.64 11.21 12.65
N THR A 143 5.39 10.50 11.81
CA THR A 143 5.12 10.33 10.39
C THR A 143 4.71 8.88 10.13
N VAL A 144 3.52 8.67 9.59
CA VAL A 144 3.10 7.36 9.11
C VAL A 144 3.55 7.19 7.67
N PHE A 145 4.07 6.01 7.34
CA PHE A 145 4.44 5.68 5.97
C PHE A 145 4.10 4.22 5.67
N GLY A 146 3.69 3.94 4.45
CA GLY A 146 3.26 2.60 4.09
C GLY A 146 3.20 2.41 2.59
N GLU A 147 3.20 1.14 2.19
CA GLU A 147 3.14 0.77 0.77
C GLU A 147 1.93 -0.13 0.51
N SER A 148 1.34 0.00 -0.71
CA SER A 148 0.23 -0.87 -1.13
C SER A 148 -0.94 -0.83 -0.12
N ALA A 149 -1.36 -1.98 0.40
CA ALA A 149 -2.40 -2.08 1.43
C ALA A 149 -2.10 -1.22 2.67
N GLY A 150 -0.82 -1.05 3.04
CA GLY A 150 -0.41 -0.16 4.13
C GLY A 150 -0.68 1.32 3.81
N ALA A 151 -0.40 1.75 2.58
CA ALA A 151 -0.73 3.10 2.14
C ALA A 151 -2.25 3.32 2.01
N MET A 152 -3.00 2.31 1.53
CA MET A 152 -4.47 2.33 1.53
C MET A 152 -5.04 2.47 2.95
N SER A 153 -4.44 1.78 3.92
CA SER A 153 -4.79 1.90 5.34
C SER A 153 -4.56 3.32 5.88
N ILE A 154 -3.42 3.94 5.53
CA ILE A 154 -3.14 5.33 5.91
C ILE A 154 -4.18 6.28 5.31
N ALA A 155 -4.57 6.09 4.05
CA ALA A 155 -5.62 6.89 3.42
C ALA A 155 -6.97 6.73 4.15
N ALA A 156 -7.31 5.51 4.58
CA ALA A 156 -8.50 5.25 5.40
C ALA A 156 -8.41 5.96 6.77
N LEU A 157 -7.27 5.86 7.45
CA LEU A 157 -7.02 6.54 8.72
C LEU A 157 -7.09 8.07 8.57
N MET A 158 -6.53 8.65 7.52
CA MET A 158 -6.63 10.09 7.24
C MET A 158 -8.08 10.57 7.17
N SER A 159 -9.01 9.71 6.81
CA SER A 159 -10.43 10.00 6.64
C SER A 159 -11.28 9.65 7.86
N SER A 160 -10.69 9.01 8.86
CA SER A 160 -11.34 8.69 10.13
C SER A 160 -11.27 9.87 11.10
N SER A 161 -11.92 9.75 12.25
CA SER A 161 -11.89 10.78 13.31
C SER A 161 -10.57 10.85 14.08
N ALA A 162 -9.69 9.84 13.90
CA ALA A 162 -8.46 9.66 14.67
C ALA A 162 -7.23 10.51 14.24
N PRO A 163 -7.08 10.99 12.99
CA PRO A 163 -5.78 11.40 12.46
C PRO A 163 -5.14 12.62 13.13
N GLY A 164 -5.91 13.60 13.56
CA GLY A 164 -5.36 14.88 14.05
C GLY A 164 -4.60 14.79 15.39
N THR A 165 -4.60 13.62 16.04
CA THR A 165 -3.98 13.40 17.35
C THR A 165 -2.88 12.34 17.32
N LEU A 166 -2.91 11.39 16.37
CA LEU A 166 -2.04 10.20 16.37
C LEU A 166 -0.84 10.32 15.43
N PHE A 167 -0.94 11.10 14.37
CA PHE A 167 0.18 11.34 13.44
C PHE A 167 0.12 12.75 12.83
N HIS A 168 1.25 13.21 12.34
CA HIS A 168 1.48 14.59 11.93
C HIS A 168 1.88 14.73 10.47
N ARG A 169 2.25 13.62 9.81
CA ARG A 169 2.62 13.55 8.38
C ARG A 169 2.31 12.17 7.84
N ALA A 170 2.08 12.09 6.53
CA ALA A 170 1.77 10.82 5.87
C ALA A 170 2.59 10.65 4.57
N VAL A 171 3.09 9.43 4.35
CA VAL A 171 3.72 9.02 3.09
C VAL A 171 2.98 7.80 2.56
N LEU A 172 2.41 7.93 1.36
CA LEU A 172 1.66 6.88 0.68
C LEU A 172 2.43 6.39 -0.54
N GLN A 173 2.98 5.17 -0.46
CA GLN A 173 3.73 4.53 -1.54
C GLN A 173 2.83 3.52 -2.25
N SER A 174 2.52 3.74 -3.52
CA SER A 174 1.77 2.78 -4.37
C SER A 174 0.46 2.27 -3.78
N GLY A 175 -0.27 3.12 -3.05
CA GLY A 175 -1.51 2.74 -2.37
C GLY A 175 -2.53 3.88 -2.35
N PRO A 176 -3.27 4.08 -3.45
CA PRO A 176 -4.33 5.07 -3.49
C PRO A 176 -5.48 4.70 -2.54
N PRO A 177 -6.35 5.67 -2.18
CA PRO A 177 -7.48 5.41 -1.31
C PRO A 177 -8.46 4.43 -1.96
N ALA A 178 -8.49 3.19 -1.46
CA ALA A 178 -9.38 2.15 -1.94
C ALA A 178 -10.20 1.59 -0.77
N THR A 179 -11.51 1.52 -0.94
CA THR A 179 -12.46 0.98 0.03
C THR A 179 -13.58 0.20 -0.65
N ALA A 180 -14.28 -0.60 0.12
CA ALA A 180 -15.48 -1.31 -0.31
C ALA A 180 -16.74 -0.66 0.28
N SER A 181 -17.86 -0.76 -0.43
CA SER A 181 -19.17 -0.47 0.17
C SER A 181 -19.58 -1.58 1.15
N ALA A 182 -20.40 -1.24 2.14
CA ALA A 182 -20.93 -2.22 3.09
C ALA A 182 -21.72 -3.36 2.39
N GLN A 183 -22.43 -3.04 1.30
CA GLN A 183 -23.16 -4.03 0.51
C GLN A 183 -22.22 -5.01 -0.20
N TRP A 184 -21.15 -4.50 -0.82
CA TRP A 184 -20.14 -5.35 -1.46
C TRP A 184 -19.46 -6.25 -0.43
N ALA A 185 -19.06 -5.69 0.72
CA ALA A 185 -18.40 -6.42 1.79
C ALA A 185 -19.28 -7.55 2.35
N ALA A 186 -20.58 -7.28 2.55
CA ALA A 186 -21.53 -8.30 3.01
C ALA A 186 -21.67 -9.45 2.02
N ALA A 187 -21.84 -9.18 0.73
CA ALA A 187 -21.89 -10.21 -0.31
C ALA A 187 -20.60 -11.05 -0.37
N ARG A 188 -19.44 -10.40 -0.15
CA ARG A 188 -18.13 -11.09 -0.07
C ARG A 188 -18.04 -11.97 1.16
N ALA A 189 -18.54 -11.51 2.31
CA ALA A 189 -18.56 -12.30 3.53
C ALA A 189 -19.41 -13.56 3.41
N GLU A 190 -20.57 -13.48 2.76
CA GLU A 190 -21.40 -14.66 2.46
C GLU A 190 -20.66 -15.64 1.54
N ARG A 191 -20.02 -15.14 0.46
CA ARG A 191 -19.22 -15.98 -0.43
C ARG A 191 -18.06 -16.62 0.27
N PHE A 192 -17.32 -15.87 1.10
CA PHE A 192 -16.24 -16.37 1.94
C PHE A 192 -16.73 -17.48 2.87
N ALA A 193 -17.85 -17.30 3.57
CA ALA A 193 -18.42 -18.28 4.47
C ALA A 193 -18.80 -19.58 3.73
N ALA A 194 -19.34 -19.48 2.52
CA ALA A 194 -19.63 -20.64 1.68
C ALA A 194 -18.34 -21.40 1.29
N LEU A 195 -17.26 -20.71 0.94
CA LEU A 195 -15.94 -21.30 0.67
C LEU A 195 -15.31 -21.92 1.90
N ALA A 196 -15.58 -21.35 3.10
CA ALA A 196 -15.16 -21.90 4.37
C ALA A 196 -16.02 -23.12 4.82
N GLY A 197 -17.07 -23.48 4.07
CA GLY A 197 -17.94 -24.63 4.40
C GLY A 197 -19.01 -24.32 5.43
N VAL A 198 -19.30 -23.05 5.72
CA VAL A 198 -20.38 -22.64 6.64
C VAL A 198 -21.74 -22.90 6.01
N ASP A 199 -22.66 -23.53 6.76
CA ASP A 199 -24.05 -23.73 6.34
C ASP A 199 -24.81 -22.38 6.39
N LEU A 200 -25.11 -21.83 5.24
CA LEU A 200 -25.84 -20.58 5.09
C LEU A 200 -27.36 -20.75 4.95
N SER A 201 -27.92 -21.94 5.18
CA SER A 201 -29.36 -22.19 5.07
C SER A 201 -30.21 -21.32 6.00
N ARG A 202 -29.62 -20.82 7.09
CA ARG A 202 -30.23 -19.88 8.06
C ARG A 202 -29.61 -18.49 8.02
N GLY A 203 -28.79 -18.18 6.99
CA GLY A 203 -27.98 -16.98 6.89
C GLY A 203 -26.63 -17.13 7.60
N LEU A 204 -25.79 -16.11 7.43
CA LEU A 204 -24.51 -16.03 8.12
C LEU A 204 -24.73 -15.66 9.59
N ASP A 205 -24.02 -16.30 10.50
CA ASP A 205 -23.98 -15.97 11.91
C ASP A 205 -22.55 -15.97 12.48
N ARG A 206 -22.31 -15.13 13.48
CA ARG A 206 -21.02 -14.94 14.11
C ARG A 206 -20.50 -16.24 14.76
N ALA A 207 -21.36 -17.01 15.43
CA ALA A 207 -20.94 -18.21 16.13
C ALA A 207 -20.44 -19.30 15.17
N SER A 208 -21.00 -19.39 13.98
CA SER A 208 -20.52 -20.28 12.92
C SER A 208 -19.13 -19.89 12.43
N MET A 209 -18.88 -18.58 12.26
CA MET A 209 -17.57 -18.09 11.86
C MET A 209 -16.50 -18.27 12.95
N GLN A 210 -16.86 -18.09 14.21
CA GLN A 210 -15.93 -18.26 15.35
C GLN A 210 -15.51 -19.72 15.61
N ARG A 211 -16.17 -20.69 15.01
CA ARG A 211 -15.79 -22.12 15.10
C ARG A 211 -14.77 -22.54 14.04
N LEU A 212 -14.51 -21.68 13.05
CA LEU A 212 -13.53 -21.97 12.02
C LEU A 212 -12.11 -21.83 12.57
N GLU A 213 -11.28 -22.82 12.27
CA GLU A 213 -9.85 -22.73 12.57
C GLU A 213 -9.16 -21.70 11.67
N PRO A 214 -8.10 -21.02 12.14
CA PRO A 214 -7.38 -20.01 11.35
C PRO A 214 -6.94 -20.51 9.97
N GLN A 215 -6.56 -21.80 9.83
CA GLN A 215 -6.19 -22.41 8.55
C GLN A 215 -7.36 -22.44 7.56
N GLU A 216 -8.58 -22.64 8.04
CA GLU A 216 -9.78 -22.64 7.19
C GLU A 216 -10.11 -21.23 6.70
N LEU A 217 -9.91 -20.22 7.56
CA LEU A 217 -10.06 -18.82 7.20
C LEU A 217 -9.05 -18.42 6.14
N VAL A 218 -7.78 -18.80 6.29
CA VAL A 218 -6.72 -18.52 5.32
C VAL A 218 -7.03 -19.19 3.98
N ARG A 219 -7.39 -20.47 3.95
CA ARG A 219 -7.74 -21.22 2.74
C ARG A 219 -8.92 -20.56 2.01
N ALA A 220 -10.02 -20.29 2.70
CA ALA A 220 -11.19 -19.66 2.09
C ALA A 220 -10.88 -18.27 1.54
N GLY A 221 -9.99 -17.51 2.21
CA GLY A 221 -9.51 -16.21 1.72
C GLY A 221 -8.68 -16.31 0.44
N GLN A 222 -7.83 -17.35 0.32
CA GLN A 222 -7.08 -17.62 -0.91
C GLN A 222 -8.01 -17.98 -2.07
N GLU A 223 -8.96 -18.92 -1.87
CA GLU A 223 -9.95 -19.30 -2.87
C GLU A 223 -10.78 -18.11 -3.34
N LEU A 224 -11.19 -17.24 -2.40
CA LEU A 224 -11.89 -16.00 -2.69
C LEU A 224 -11.07 -15.03 -3.56
N GLY A 225 -9.75 -14.95 -3.31
CA GLY A 225 -8.81 -14.15 -4.09
C GLY A 225 -8.60 -14.71 -5.49
N GLU A 226 -8.48 -16.03 -5.63
CA GLU A 226 -8.29 -16.72 -6.91
C GLU A 226 -9.48 -16.55 -7.86
N GLU A 227 -10.73 -16.66 -7.34
CA GLU A 227 -11.95 -16.41 -8.13
C GLU A 227 -11.92 -15.03 -8.78
N ARG A 228 -11.44 -14.02 -8.05
CA ARG A 228 -11.40 -12.65 -8.54
C ARG A 228 -10.23 -12.36 -9.48
N SER A 229 -9.08 -12.94 -9.22
CA SER A 229 -7.92 -12.80 -10.11
C SER A 229 -8.20 -13.36 -11.50
N ALA A 230 -8.99 -14.42 -11.60
CA ALA A 230 -9.43 -14.99 -12.86
C ALA A 230 -10.41 -14.07 -13.63
N GLU A 231 -11.23 -13.28 -12.90
CA GLU A 231 -12.25 -12.43 -13.50
C GLU A 231 -11.70 -11.10 -14.03
N ALA A 232 -10.89 -10.38 -13.25
CA ALA A 232 -10.57 -8.97 -13.54
C ALA A 232 -9.13 -8.52 -13.22
N GLY A 233 -8.20 -9.44 -12.86
CA GLY A 233 -6.83 -9.05 -12.52
C GLY A 233 -6.67 -8.60 -11.06
N LEU A 234 -6.05 -7.48 -10.78
CA LEU A 234 -5.63 -6.98 -9.45
C LEU A 234 -6.79 -6.62 -8.47
N LEU A 235 -7.77 -7.49 -8.26
CA LEU A 235 -8.85 -7.23 -7.30
C LEU A 235 -8.53 -7.85 -5.94
N LEU A 236 -8.50 -7.01 -4.92
CA LEU A 236 -8.26 -7.41 -3.54
C LEU A 236 -9.48 -8.17 -2.99
N PRO A 237 -9.28 -9.33 -2.32
CA PRO A 237 -10.40 -10.08 -1.73
C PRO A 237 -11.02 -9.35 -0.53
N PHE A 238 -10.22 -8.56 0.19
CA PHE A 238 -10.60 -7.78 1.35
C PHE A 238 -10.12 -6.34 1.22
N LEU A 239 -10.90 -5.41 1.74
CA LEU A 239 -10.62 -3.97 1.75
C LEU A 239 -11.22 -3.34 3.01
N PRO A 240 -10.71 -2.18 3.44
CA PRO A 240 -11.42 -1.33 4.39
C PRO A 240 -12.82 -1.00 3.87
N VAL A 241 -13.81 -0.99 4.75
CA VAL A 241 -15.23 -0.86 4.40
C VAL A 241 -15.76 0.48 4.85
N VAL A 242 -16.49 1.16 3.96
CA VAL A 242 -17.31 2.32 4.34
C VAL A 242 -18.51 1.79 5.15
N ASP A 243 -18.36 1.79 6.47
CA ASP A 243 -19.27 1.17 7.43
C ASP A 243 -20.23 2.18 8.10
N GLY A 244 -19.99 3.47 7.89
CA GLY A 244 -20.75 4.55 8.50
C GLY A 244 -20.33 4.90 9.94
N ASP A 245 -19.38 4.17 10.51
CA ASP A 245 -18.83 4.36 11.85
C ASP A 245 -17.37 4.86 11.79
N LEU A 246 -16.42 3.96 11.55
CA LEU A 246 -15.01 4.34 11.37
C LEU A 246 -14.81 5.15 10.08
N LEU A 247 -15.37 4.68 8.99
CA LEU A 247 -15.36 5.34 7.69
C LEU A 247 -16.78 5.75 7.29
N SER A 248 -17.14 7.01 7.49
CA SER A 248 -18.44 7.54 7.18
C SER A 248 -18.69 7.69 5.66
N ARG A 249 -17.60 7.74 4.87
CA ARG A 249 -17.58 7.88 3.41
C ARG A 249 -16.28 7.34 2.83
N PRO A 250 -16.18 7.15 1.49
CA PRO A 250 -14.92 6.79 0.86
C PRO A 250 -13.81 7.81 1.16
N PRO A 251 -12.59 7.39 1.47
CA PRO A 251 -11.47 8.29 1.76
C PRO A 251 -11.17 9.28 0.63
N ALA A 252 -11.32 8.87 -0.64
CA ALA A 252 -11.16 9.77 -1.78
C ALA A 252 -12.13 10.97 -1.73
N ASP A 253 -13.39 10.73 -1.38
CA ASP A 253 -14.40 11.79 -1.25
C ASP A 253 -14.09 12.68 -0.05
N ALA A 254 -13.79 12.08 1.11
CA ALA A 254 -13.44 12.81 2.32
C ALA A 254 -12.23 13.75 2.11
N ILE A 255 -11.20 13.25 1.41
CA ILE A 255 -10.00 14.03 1.08
C ILE A 255 -10.35 15.17 0.10
N SER A 256 -11.17 14.90 -0.91
CA SER A 256 -11.55 15.91 -1.90
C SER A 256 -12.36 17.07 -1.31
N GLU A 257 -13.13 16.79 -0.27
CA GLU A 257 -13.94 17.76 0.47
C GLU A 257 -13.18 18.46 1.62
N GLY A 258 -11.94 18.02 1.91
CA GLY A 258 -11.15 18.54 3.02
C GLY A 258 -11.65 18.12 4.41
N ALA A 259 -12.46 17.05 4.46
CA ALA A 259 -12.98 16.45 5.68
C ALA A 259 -12.01 15.39 6.24
N THR A 260 -10.70 15.67 6.22
CA THR A 260 -9.65 14.74 6.60
C THR A 260 -8.59 15.42 7.46
N ALA A 261 -7.63 14.62 7.97
CA ALA A 261 -6.42 15.17 8.56
C ALA A 261 -5.67 16.04 7.53
N ARG A 262 -5.45 17.29 7.89
CA ARG A 262 -4.66 18.23 7.08
C ARG A 262 -3.19 18.12 7.45
N VAL A 263 -2.62 16.94 7.19
CA VAL A 263 -1.21 16.67 7.44
C VAL A 263 -0.41 16.77 6.14
N PRO A 264 0.84 17.24 6.17
CA PRO A 264 1.74 17.16 5.02
C PRO A 264 1.73 15.76 4.41
N LEU A 265 1.68 15.68 3.07
CA LEU A 265 1.51 14.45 2.32
C LEU A 265 2.62 14.28 1.29
N LEU A 266 3.29 13.13 1.30
CA LEU A 266 4.13 12.65 0.23
C LEU A 266 3.47 11.43 -0.41
N VAL A 267 3.16 11.48 -1.70
CA VAL A 267 2.48 10.38 -2.41
C VAL A 267 3.22 10.03 -3.68
N GLY A 268 3.31 8.76 -4.01
CA GLY A 268 3.93 8.36 -5.27
C GLY A 268 3.72 6.89 -5.60
N THR A 269 4.26 6.51 -6.75
CA THR A 269 4.13 5.16 -7.32
C THR A 269 5.42 4.74 -7.97
N THR A 270 5.52 3.45 -8.30
CA THR A 270 6.51 2.96 -9.22
C THR A 270 6.01 3.09 -10.66
N ARG A 271 6.94 3.05 -11.64
CA ARG A 271 6.61 3.23 -13.07
C ARG A 271 5.82 2.07 -13.66
N ASP A 272 6.13 0.86 -13.24
CA ASP A 272 5.61 -0.38 -13.82
C ASP A 272 4.94 -1.26 -12.76
N GLU A 273 4.07 -0.66 -11.90
CA GLU A 273 3.42 -1.31 -10.76
C GLU A 273 2.88 -2.71 -11.09
N ALA A 274 2.11 -2.82 -12.17
CA ALA A 274 1.46 -4.06 -12.56
C ALA A 274 2.43 -5.13 -13.08
N ALA A 275 3.70 -4.80 -13.32
CA ALA A 275 4.66 -5.76 -13.86
C ALA A 275 4.84 -6.99 -12.96
N LEU A 276 4.91 -6.80 -11.64
CA LEU A 276 5.00 -7.91 -10.69
C LEU A 276 3.86 -8.92 -10.88
N PHE A 277 2.63 -8.44 -10.96
CA PHE A 277 1.42 -9.27 -11.03
C PHE A 277 1.26 -9.91 -12.41
N VAL A 278 1.51 -9.16 -13.48
CA VAL A 278 1.36 -9.63 -14.87
C VAL A 278 2.45 -10.66 -15.21
N GLN A 279 3.69 -10.46 -14.77
CA GLN A 279 4.79 -11.39 -15.02
C GLN A 279 4.61 -12.72 -14.26
N MET A 280 3.99 -12.69 -13.09
CA MET A 280 3.71 -13.88 -12.29
C MET A 280 2.46 -14.65 -12.77
N ALA A 281 1.66 -14.10 -13.69
CA ALA A 281 0.46 -14.74 -14.21
C ALA A 281 0.77 -15.62 -15.45
N PRO A 282 0.77 -16.97 -15.33
CA PRO A 282 1.10 -17.86 -16.47
C PRO A 282 0.21 -17.64 -17.70
N ALA A 283 -1.07 -17.30 -17.48
CA ALA A 283 -2.05 -17.04 -18.53
C ALA A 283 -1.75 -15.77 -19.38
N LEU A 284 -0.80 -14.94 -18.95
CA LEU A 284 -0.40 -13.70 -19.63
C LEU A 284 0.96 -13.83 -20.34
N ARG A 285 1.54 -15.03 -20.37
CA ARG A 285 2.88 -15.25 -20.91
C ARG A 285 2.94 -15.00 -22.42
N ASP A 286 1.93 -15.46 -23.16
CA ASP A 286 1.83 -15.35 -24.62
C ASP A 286 0.68 -14.42 -25.03
N LEU A 287 0.60 -13.25 -24.40
CA LEU A 287 -0.47 -12.28 -24.61
C LEU A 287 -0.34 -11.61 -25.99
N ASP A 288 -1.35 -11.76 -26.84
CA ASP A 288 -1.50 -11.02 -28.08
C ASP A 288 -2.22 -9.68 -27.90
N MET A 289 -2.23 -8.83 -28.92
CA MET A 289 -2.86 -7.51 -28.85
C MET A 289 -4.37 -7.60 -28.58
N ALA A 290 -5.06 -8.54 -29.22
CA ALA A 290 -6.48 -8.74 -28.97
C ALA A 290 -6.76 -9.16 -27.52
N GLY A 291 -5.88 -9.97 -26.94
CA GLY A 291 -5.93 -10.35 -25.54
C GLY A 291 -5.65 -9.19 -24.57
N ALA A 292 -4.71 -8.31 -24.90
CA ALA A 292 -4.45 -7.09 -24.12
C ALA A 292 -5.67 -6.15 -24.16
N ILE A 293 -6.20 -5.84 -25.34
CA ILE A 293 -7.39 -4.99 -25.50
C ILE A 293 -8.59 -5.57 -24.77
N ARG A 294 -8.84 -6.88 -24.83
CA ARG A 294 -9.94 -7.51 -24.07
C ARG A 294 -9.82 -7.30 -22.57
N ARG A 295 -8.59 -7.26 -22.03
CA ARG A 295 -8.36 -7.03 -20.60
C ARG A 295 -8.48 -5.53 -20.23
N VAL A 296 -7.92 -4.66 -21.06
CA VAL A 296 -8.06 -3.21 -20.89
C VAL A 296 -9.54 -2.81 -21.00
N ARG A 297 -10.33 -3.48 -21.84
CA ARG A 297 -11.80 -3.23 -21.96
C ARG A 297 -12.55 -3.45 -20.63
N ARG A 298 -12.05 -4.30 -19.74
CA ARG A 298 -12.67 -4.48 -18.41
C ARG A 298 -12.57 -3.26 -17.51
N ILE A 299 -11.61 -2.39 -17.75
CA ILE A 299 -11.37 -1.16 -16.97
C ILE A 299 -11.71 0.11 -17.77
N ALA A 300 -11.66 0.06 -19.10
CA ALA A 300 -11.82 1.21 -19.97
C ALA A 300 -13.03 1.09 -20.94
N ASN A 301 -13.84 0.04 -20.82
CA ASN A 301 -15.01 -0.19 -21.68
C ASN A 301 -14.67 -0.04 -23.18
N ASP A 302 -15.44 0.75 -23.92
CA ASP A 302 -15.24 1.00 -25.35
C ASP A 302 -13.98 1.84 -25.65
N GLY A 303 -13.40 2.50 -24.67
CA GLY A 303 -12.15 3.27 -24.81
C GLY A 303 -10.86 2.43 -24.86
N ALA A 304 -10.95 1.12 -24.71
CA ALA A 304 -9.79 0.22 -24.59
C ALA A 304 -8.83 0.25 -25.78
N GLU A 305 -9.34 0.29 -27.00
CA GLU A 305 -8.52 0.35 -28.22
C GLU A 305 -7.78 1.68 -28.31
N ALA A 306 -8.50 2.79 -28.10
CA ALA A 306 -7.92 4.14 -28.11
C ALA A 306 -6.83 4.29 -27.05
N LEU A 307 -7.04 3.77 -25.83
CA LEU A 307 -6.02 3.74 -24.80
C LEU A 307 -4.79 2.94 -25.21
N CYS A 308 -4.97 1.71 -25.70
CA CYS A 308 -3.83 0.89 -26.16
C CYS A 308 -3.02 1.56 -27.27
N ASP A 309 -3.68 2.25 -28.20
CA ASP A 309 -3.01 3.01 -29.26
C ASP A 309 -2.26 4.21 -28.71
N ALA A 310 -2.88 5.03 -27.84
CA ALA A 310 -2.23 6.19 -27.22
C ALA A 310 -1.02 5.76 -26.38
N TYR A 311 -1.12 4.68 -25.63
CA TYR A 311 -0.01 4.13 -24.85
C TYR A 311 1.12 3.60 -25.73
N ARG A 312 0.80 2.96 -26.84
CA ARG A 312 1.80 2.52 -27.83
C ARG A 312 2.56 3.71 -28.37
N ASP A 313 1.86 4.71 -28.93
CA ASP A 313 2.45 5.90 -29.51
C ASP A 313 3.35 6.66 -28.52
N ALA A 314 2.88 6.82 -27.29
CA ALA A 314 3.62 7.49 -26.23
C ALA A 314 4.91 6.72 -25.86
N ARG A 315 4.84 5.40 -25.73
CA ARG A 315 5.98 4.53 -25.40
C ARG A 315 6.99 4.48 -26.56
N GLU A 316 6.53 4.32 -27.79
CA GLU A 316 7.39 4.34 -28.99
C GLU A 316 8.11 5.68 -29.15
N THR A 317 7.43 6.80 -28.87
CA THR A 317 8.03 8.14 -28.88
C THR A 317 9.18 8.27 -27.89
N ARG A 318 9.09 7.59 -26.72
CA ARG A 318 10.15 7.55 -25.70
C ARG A 318 11.18 6.44 -25.93
N GLY A 319 11.02 5.59 -26.97
CA GLY A 319 11.88 4.43 -27.22
C GLY A 319 11.69 3.30 -26.19
N GLU A 320 10.54 3.23 -25.52
CA GLU A 320 10.19 2.19 -24.56
C GLU A 320 9.54 0.98 -25.25
N PRO A 321 9.66 -0.26 -24.70
CA PRO A 321 8.96 -1.43 -25.20
C PRO A 321 7.43 -1.20 -25.22
N ALA A 322 6.77 -1.64 -26.32
CA ALA A 322 5.33 -1.51 -26.51
C ALA A 322 4.66 -2.82 -26.95
N SER A 323 5.13 -3.96 -26.41
CA SER A 323 4.47 -5.24 -26.62
C SER A 323 3.07 -5.26 -25.99
N PRO A 324 2.17 -6.18 -26.39
CA PRO A 324 0.85 -6.29 -25.78
C PRO A 324 0.88 -6.39 -24.25
N ARG A 325 1.90 -7.05 -23.70
CA ARG A 325 2.11 -7.16 -22.25
C ARG A 325 2.54 -5.84 -21.64
N ASP A 326 3.45 -5.09 -22.29
CA ASP A 326 3.89 -3.78 -21.79
C ASP A 326 2.74 -2.77 -21.75
N LEU A 327 1.87 -2.79 -22.76
CA LEU A 327 0.68 -1.95 -22.80
C LEU A 327 -0.31 -2.32 -21.68
N LEU A 328 -0.56 -3.62 -21.45
CA LEU A 328 -1.41 -4.08 -20.36
C LEU A 328 -0.84 -3.65 -18.99
N ILE A 329 0.46 -3.83 -18.75
CA ILE A 329 1.13 -3.39 -17.53
C ILE A 329 0.93 -1.90 -17.34
N ALA A 330 1.19 -1.09 -18.36
CA ALA A 330 1.09 0.37 -18.27
C ALA A 330 -0.36 0.83 -18.00
N CYS A 331 -1.35 0.29 -18.70
CA CYS A 331 -2.75 0.64 -18.48
C CYS A 331 -3.23 0.25 -17.05
N ILE A 332 -2.88 -0.94 -16.56
CA ILE A 332 -3.23 -1.35 -15.19
C ILE A 332 -2.50 -0.52 -14.16
N THR A 333 -1.21 -0.22 -14.36
CA THR A 333 -0.42 0.65 -13.48
C THR A 333 -1.11 2.00 -13.29
N ASP A 334 -1.54 2.62 -14.40
CA ASP A 334 -2.19 3.90 -14.35
C ASP A 334 -3.56 3.85 -13.70
N TYR A 335 -4.39 2.90 -14.10
CA TYR A 335 -5.75 2.78 -13.59
C TYR A 335 -5.81 2.46 -12.09
N VAL A 336 -4.94 1.56 -11.62
CA VAL A 336 -4.99 1.06 -10.22
C VAL A 336 -4.16 1.93 -9.28
N PHE A 337 -3.02 2.47 -9.73
CA PHE A 337 -2.04 3.08 -8.82
C PHE A 337 -1.76 4.55 -9.13
N ARG A 338 -1.22 4.86 -10.34
CA ARG A 338 -0.67 6.18 -10.61
C ARG A 338 -1.74 7.27 -10.69
N LEU A 339 -2.78 7.08 -11.48
CA LEU A 339 -3.80 8.10 -11.67
C LEU A 339 -4.62 8.33 -10.39
N PRO A 340 -5.06 7.31 -9.64
CA PRO A 340 -5.67 7.53 -8.35
C PRO A 340 -4.75 8.27 -7.35
N SER A 341 -3.44 8.00 -7.38
CA SER A 341 -2.48 8.73 -6.54
C SER A 341 -2.35 10.22 -6.95
N LEU A 342 -2.40 10.52 -8.25
CA LEU A 342 -2.42 11.91 -8.74
C LEU A 342 -3.74 12.63 -8.40
N VAL A 343 -4.88 11.92 -8.44
CA VAL A 343 -6.17 12.45 -7.98
C VAL A 343 -6.09 12.76 -6.48
N LEU A 344 -5.51 11.86 -5.68
CA LEU A 344 -5.27 12.08 -4.26
C LEU A 344 -4.41 13.31 -4.01
N ALA A 345 -3.26 13.44 -4.71
CA ALA A 345 -2.39 14.61 -4.60
C ALA A 345 -3.13 15.92 -4.96
N THR A 346 -3.90 15.89 -6.05
CA THR A 346 -4.71 17.03 -6.51
C THR A 346 -5.77 17.44 -5.47
N SER A 347 -6.43 16.47 -4.88
CA SER A 347 -7.47 16.68 -3.87
C SER A 347 -6.88 17.18 -2.56
N SER A 348 -5.77 16.57 -2.11
CA SER A 348 -5.07 16.98 -0.89
C SER A 348 -4.53 18.40 -0.98
N TYR A 349 -3.91 18.78 -2.10
CA TYR A 349 -3.34 20.10 -2.30
C TYR A 349 -4.34 21.25 -2.08
N LYS A 350 -5.62 21.04 -2.38
CA LYS A 350 -6.66 22.06 -2.17
C LYS A 350 -6.80 22.46 -0.69
N HIS A 351 -6.44 21.57 0.22
CA HIS A 351 -6.64 21.73 1.66
C HIS A 351 -5.34 21.67 2.46
N GLN A 352 -4.28 21.10 1.86
CA GLN A 352 -2.93 20.95 2.43
C GLN A 352 -1.88 21.23 1.34
N PRO A 353 -1.35 22.49 1.30
CA PRO A 353 -0.36 22.87 0.28
C PRO A 353 0.96 22.08 0.36
N GLU A 354 1.33 21.58 1.53
CA GLU A 354 2.51 20.71 1.70
C GLU A 354 2.20 19.28 1.23
N THR A 355 1.83 19.17 -0.04
CA THR A 355 1.63 17.92 -0.76
C THR A 355 2.73 17.76 -1.79
N PHE A 356 3.36 16.58 -1.85
CA PHE A 356 4.49 16.29 -2.72
C PHE A 356 4.24 15.00 -3.49
N ALA A 357 4.75 14.90 -4.73
CA ALA A 357 4.58 13.71 -5.56
C ALA A 357 5.92 13.14 -6.02
N TYR A 358 6.02 11.80 -6.12
CA TYR A 358 7.17 11.13 -6.72
C TYR A 358 6.77 10.03 -7.70
N LEU A 359 7.70 9.66 -8.59
CA LEU A 359 7.64 8.50 -9.47
C LEU A 359 8.97 7.74 -9.37
N PHE A 360 8.92 6.48 -8.94
CA PHE A 360 10.10 5.63 -8.90
C PHE A 360 10.26 4.88 -10.23
N THR A 361 11.44 5.00 -10.86
CA THR A 361 11.71 4.47 -12.21
C THR A 361 12.95 3.58 -12.30
N SER A 362 13.63 3.32 -11.17
CA SER A 362 14.73 2.36 -11.17
C SER A 362 14.22 0.94 -11.40
N GLU A 363 14.87 0.20 -12.29
CA GLU A 363 14.40 -1.12 -12.71
C GLU A 363 15.05 -2.23 -11.89
N SER A 364 14.28 -3.28 -11.64
CA SER A 364 14.80 -4.53 -11.09
C SER A 364 15.76 -5.20 -12.08
N PRO A 365 16.99 -5.54 -11.70
CA PRO A 365 17.89 -6.33 -12.56
C PRO A 365 17.50 -7.82 -12.63
N TYR A 366 16.57 -8.24 -11.80
CA TYR A 366 16.21 -9.66 -11.66
C TYR A 366 15.65 -10.22 -12.97
N LEU A 367 16.09 -11.44 -13.32
CA LEU A 367 15.71 -12.12 -14.57
C LEU A 367 15.85 -11.25 -15.83
N GLY A 368 16.92 -10.43 -15.90
CA GLY A 368 17.19 -9.57 -17.05
C GLY A 368 16.27 -8.37 -17.20
N GLY A 369 15.67 -7.89 -16.10
CA GLY A 369 14.87 -6.66 -16.09
C GLY A 369 13.38 -6.84 -16.41
N VAL A 370 12.88 -8.09 -16.50
CA VAL A 370 11.48 -8.36 -16.91
C VAL A 370 10.42 -7.75 -16.00
N PHE A 371 10.80 -7.40 -14.76
CA PHE A 371 9.90 -6.76 -13.78
C PHE A 371 9.87 -5.23 -13.90
N GLY A 372 10.79 -4.64 -14.66
CA GLY A 372 10.88 -3.17 -14.74
C GLY A 372 10.98 -2.52 -13.35
N SER A 373 10.34 -1.38 -13.19
CA SER A 373 10.15 -0.68 -11.90
C SER A 373 8.84 -1.14 -11.26
N SER A 374 8.81 -2.38 -10.75
CA SER A 374 7.58 -3.04 -10.28
C SER A 374 7.13 -2.59 -8.90
N HIS A 375 5.89 -2.97 -8.56
CA HIS A 375 5.27 -2.74 -7.26
C HIS A 375 6.17 -3.14 -6.08
N GLY A 376 6.30 -2.25 -5.10
CA GLY A 376 7.10 -2.44 -3.89
C GLY A 376 8.62 -2.35 -4.07
N LEU A 377 9.11 -2.06 -5.29
CA LEU A 377 10.55 -1.99 -5.58
C LEU A 377 11.23 -0.80 -4.89
N ASP A 378 10.52 0.24 -4.55
CA ASP A 378 11.03 1.44 -3.86
C ASP A 378 11.24 1.22 -2.35
N ILE A 379 10.59 0.23 -1.74
CA ILE A 379 10.67 -0.06 -0.30
C ILE A 379 12.11 -0.27 0.18
N PRO A 380 12.92 -1.18 -0.39
CA PRO A 380 14.28 -1.42 0.07
C PRO A 380 15.20 -0.20 -0.13
N PHE A 381 14.86 0.72 -1.03
CA PHE A 381 15.58 1.98 -1.19
C PHE A 381 15.29 2.93 -0.03
N VAL A 382 14.05 3.01 0.43
CA VAL A 382 13.66 3.83 1.59
C VAL A 382 14.26 3.26 2.87
N PHE A 383 14.17 1.95 3.10
CA PHE A 383 14.72 1.30 4.31
C PHE A 383 16.25 1.11 4.27
N GLY A 384 16.87 1.21 3.08
CA GLY A 384 18.30 0.99 2.91
C GLY A 384 18.72 -0.47 2.99
N THR A 385 17.83 -1.41 2.69
CA THR A 385 18.05 -2.85 2.85
C THR A 385 18.63 -3.54 1.61
N LEU A 386 19.10 -2.81 0.61
CA LEU A 386 19.62 -3.31 -0.66
C LEU A 386 20.84 -4.23 -0.53
N GLU A 387 21.58 -4.17 0.58
CA GLU A 387 22.75 -5.03 0.81
C GLU A 387 22.38 -6.42 1.33
N GLU A 388 21.11 -6.63 1.72
CA GLU A 388 20.60 -7.96 2.02
C GLU A 388 20.51 -8.79 0.72
N ARG A 389 21.13 -9.97 0.70
CA ARG A 389 21.42 -10.73 -0.52
C ARG A 389 20.23 -10.91 -1.46
N ILE A 390 19.08 -11.35 -0.94
CA ILE A 390 17.88 -11.62 -1.78
C ILE A 390 17.23 -10.31 -2.22
N ILE A 391 17.16 -9.33 -1.30
CA ILE A 391 16.62 -8.00 -1.60
C ILE A 391 17.48 -7.35 -2.70
N GLY A 392 18.79 -7.36 -2.57
CA GLY A 392 19.71 -6.79 -3.56
C GLY A 392 19.71 -7.53 -4.91
N MET A 393 19.43 -8.83 -4.93
CA MET A 393 19.23 -9.57 -6.20
C MET A 393 18.02 -9.05 -6.97
N PHE A 394 16.93 -8.73 -6.27
CA PHE A 394 15.71 -8.23 -6.89
C PHE A 394 15.80 -6.74 -7.20
N SER A 395 16.28 -5.93 -6.26
CA SER A 395 16.25 -4.46 -6.34
C SER A 395 17.51 -3.83 -6.92
N GLY A 396 18.58 -4.62 -7.07
CA GLY A 396 19.91 -4.10 -7.36
C GLY A 396 20.62 -3.63 -6.09
N SER A 397 21.95 -3.82 -6.05
CA SER A 397 22.82 -3.42 -4.92
C SER A 397 24.12 -2.77 -5.38
N GLY A 398 24.19 -2.38 -6.65
CA GLY A 398 25.35 -1.67 -7.19
C GLY A 398 25.44 -0.21 -6.71
N PRO A 399 26.59 0.48 -6.97
CA PRO A 399 26.83 1.84 -6.46
C PRO A 399 25.70 2.83 -6.77
N ARG A 400 25.13 2.79 -7.96
CA ARG A 400 24.00 3.68 -8.35
C ARG A 400 22.73 3.41 -7.53
N ALA A 401 22.43 2.13 -7.25
CA ALA A 401 21.27 1.77 -6.43
C ALA A 401 21.47 2.24 -4.98
N LEU A 402 22.67 2.10 -4.43
CA LEU A 402 23.02 2.58 -3.08
C LEU A 402 22.98 4.11 -2.99
N GLU A 403 23.44 4.81 -4.01
CA GLU A 403 23.34 6.27 -4.10
C GLU A 403 21.88 6.72 -4.13
N LEU A 404 21.05 6.11 -4.99
CA LEU A 404 19.61 6.39 -5.08
C LEU A 404 18.91 6.11 -3.75
N SER A 405 19.21 4.97 -3.13
CA SER A 405 18.71 4.64 -1.79
C SER A 405 19.12 5.69 -0.76
N GLY A 406 20.35 6.16 -0.83
CA GLY A 406 20.84 7.25 0.01
C GLY A 406 20.07 8.55 -0.15
N ALA A 407 19.71 8.91 -1.37
CA ALA A 407 18.91 10.10 -1.68
C ALA A 407 17.46 9.97 -1.20
N MET A 408 16.83 8.82 -1.46
CA MET A 408 15.46 8.55 -0.99
C MET A 408 15.36 8.57 0.54
N GLN A 409 16.29 7.91 1.24
CA GLN A 409 16.33 7.95 2.71
C GLN A 409 16.43 9.39 3.24
N GLN A 410 17.30 10.23 2.65
CA GLN A 410 17.45 11.62 3.08
C GLN A 410 16.16 12.42 2.86
N ALA A 411 15.48 12.22 1.73
CA ALA A 411 14.23 12.91 1.42
C ALA A 411 13.10 12.49 2.39
N TRP A 412 12.93 11.18 2.67
CA TRP A 412 11.96 10.70 3.66
C TRP A 412 12.25 11.21 5.06
N LEU A 413 13.52 11.25 5.45
CA LEU A 413 13.96 11.78 6.75
C LEU A 413 13.76 13.31 6.83
N ALA A 414 13.99 14.06 5.76
CA ALA A 414 13.70 15.49 5.70
C ALA A 414 12.20 15.74 5.86
N PHE A 415 11.38 14.99 5.13
CA PHE A 415 9.93 15.06 5.23
C PHE A 415 9.44 14.72 6.63
N ALA A 416 9.96 13.66 7.25
CA ALA A 416 9.61 13.29 8.61
C ALA A 416 9.94 14.36 9.66
N ARG A 417 10.97 15.17 9.43
CA ARG A 417 11.35 16.27 10.34
C ARG A 417 10.52 17.52 10.13
N THR A 418 10.27 17.89 8.88
CA THR A 418 9.84 19.24 8.53
C THR A 418 8.50 19.29 7.78
N GLY A 419 8.04 18.17 7.21
CA GLY A 419 6.92 18.13 6.26
C GLY A 419 7.31 18.47 4.82
N ASN A 420 8.61 18.77 4.58
CA ASN A 420 9.14 19.05 3.23
C ASN A 420 10.27 18.07 2.91
N PRO A 421 10.22 17.33 1.77
CA PRO A 421 11.23 16.34 1.40
C PRO A 421 12.50 16.93 0.77
N SER A 422 12.59 18.23 0.54
CA SER A 422 13.79 18.90 0.01
C SER A 422 14.99 18.65 0.91
N CYS A 423 16.11 18.26 0.32
CA CYS A 423 17.37 18.02 1.02
C CYS A 423 18.54 18.08 0.03
N ASP A 424 19.78 18.08 0.54
CA ASP A 424 20.98 18.20 -0.30
C ASP A 424 21.07 17.12 -1.39
N ALA A 425 20.55 15.93 -1.13
CA ALA A 425 20.63 14.79 -2.05
C ALA A 425 19.67 14.89 -3.25
N VAL A 426 18.54 15.55 -3.09
CA VAL A 426 17.49 15.67 -4.13
C VAL A 426 17.27 17.13 -4.60
N GLY A 427 17.88 18.09 -3.91
CA GLY A 427 17.70 19.52 -4.18
C GLY A 427 16.34 20.04 -3.70
N ASP A 428 15.92 21.14 -4.33
CA ASP A 428 14.60 21.72 -4.07
C ASP A 428 13.50 20.85 -4.68
N TRP A 429 12.57 20.39 -3.83
CA TRP A 429 11.43 19.60 -4.25
C TRP A 429 10.16 20.44 -4.08
N PRO A 430 9.63 21.01 -5.16
CA PRO A 430 8.47 21.88 -5.11
C PRO A 430 7.22 21.11 -4.67
N ALA A 431 6.36 21.75 -3.89
CA ALA A 431 5.06 21.22 -3.57
C ALA A 431 4.24 20.97 -4.86
N TYR A 432 3.37 19.97 -4.79
CA TYR A 432 2.50 19.59 -5.90
C TYR A 432 1.57 20.76 -6.29
N ASP A 433 1.42 20.94 -7.57
CA ASP A 433 0.53 21.92 -8.19
C ASP A 433 -0.27 21.21 -9.30
N PRO A 434 -1.60 21.19 -9.26
CA PRO A 434 -2.43 20.47 -10.24
C PRO A 434 -2.25 20.93 -11.69
N LEU A 435 -1.73 22.12 -11.94
CA LEU A 435 -1.50 22.63 -13.29
C LEU A 435 -0.19 22.11 -13.87
N ARG A 436 0.88 22.13 -13.07
CA ARG A 436 2.23 21.74 -13.48
C ARG A 436 2.56 20.28 -13.12
N ARG A 437 2.00 19.78 -12.04
CA ARG A 437 2.23 18.42 -11.49
C ARG A 437 3.71 18.10 -11.29
N PRO A 438 4.48 18.96 -10.61
CA PRO A 438 5.89 18.68 -10.36
C PRO A 438 6.00 17.36 -9.58
N THR A 439 6.82 16.47 -10.12
CA THR A 439 6.99 15.11 -9.58
C THR A 439 8.47 14.82 -9.52
N MET A 440 8.96 14.36 -8.35
CA MET A 440 10.33 13.88 -8.21
C MET A 440 10.46 12.49 -8.83
N VAL A 441 11.27 12.37 -9.84
CA VAL A 441 11.57 11.09 -10.49
C VAL A 441 12.81 10.48 -9.84
N PHE A 442 12.64 9.28 -9.25
CA PHE A 442 13.72 8.50 -8.64
C PHE A 442 14.16 7.37 -9.57
N GLY A 443 15.29 7.56 -10.26
CA GLY A 443 15.85 6.59 -11.18
C GLY A 443 16.90 7.22 -12.10
N PRO A 444 17.30 6.51 -13.18
CA PRO A 444 18.28 7.04 -14.13
C PRO A 444 17.83 8.36 -14.76
N GLY A 445 18.66 9.39 -14.62
CA GLY A 445 18.35 10.74 -15.14
C GLY A 445 17.29 11.49 -14.32
N GLY A 446 17.00 11.03 -13.12
CA GLY A 446 15.95 11.55 -12.25
C GLY A 446 16.15 13.02 -11.83
N GLY A 447 15.11 13.58 -11.23
CA GLY A 447 14.97 14.96 -10.83
C GLY A 447 13.52 15.41 -10.90
N ILE A 448 13.25 16.71 -10.82
CA ILE A 448 11.89 17.22 -10.96
C ILE A 448 11.46 17.21 -12.43
N GLU A 449 10.35 16.52 -12.70
CA GLU A 449 9.66 16.55 -13.99
C GLU A 449 8.24 17.10 -13.82
N GLU A 450 7.77 17.85 -14.80
CA GLU A 450 6.39 18.36 -14.83
C GLU A 450 5.49 17.40 -15.58
N ASP A 451 4.48 16.88 -14.87
CA ASP A 451 3.45 15.95 -15.40
C ASP A 451 4.06 14.75 -16.17
N PRO A 452 4.95 13.95 -15.54
CA PRO A 452 5.55 12.81 -16.22
C PRO A 452 4.46 11.87 -16.76
N ARG A 453 4.68 11.34 -17.98
CA ARG A 453 3.71 10.49 -18.69
C ARG A 453 2.36 11.20 -18.95
N ARG A 454 2.42 12.47 -19.29
CA ARG A 454 1.25 13.30 -19.64
C ARG A 454 0.37 12.70 -20.75
N PRO A 455 0.91 12.17 -21.86
CA PRO A 455 0.06 11.61 -22.92
C PRO A 455 -0.83 10.48 -22.45
N GLU A 456 -0.31 9.56 -21.64
CA GLU A 456 -1.07 8.45 -21.08
C GLU A 456 -2.18 8.96 -20.14
N ARG A 457 -1.87 9.92 -19.26
CA ARG A 457 -2.88 10.51 -18.38
C ARG A 457 -3.99 11.19 -19.18
N GLN A 458 -3.65 11.95 -20.22
CA GLN A 458 -4.63 12.63 -21.08
C GLN A 458 -5.52 11.62 -21.81
N ALA A 459 -4.99 10.48 -22.23
CA ALA A 459 -5.77 9.43 -22.88
C ALA A 459 -6.90 8.90 -21.95
N TRP A 460 -6.66 8.79 -20.63
CA TRP A 460 -7.72 8.46 -19.66
C TRP A 460 -8.76 9.56 -19.50
N ASP A 461 -8.33 10.83 -19.51
CA ASP A 461 -9.25 11.98 -19.48
C ASP A 461 -10.18 11.95 -20.72
N GLU A 462 -9.65 11.64 -21.92
CA GLU A 462 -10.39 11.57 -23.18
C GLU A 462 -11.40 10.42 -23.23
N VAL A 463 -11.08 9.25 -22.64
CA VAL A 463 -12.05 8.13 -22.58
C VAL A 463 -13.05 8.30 -21.45
N GLY A 464 -12.91 9.28 -20.57
CA GLY A 464 -13.87 9.66 -19.55
C GLY A 464 -14.12 8.62 -18.46
N ILE A 465 -13.10 7.81 -18.13
CA ILE A 465 -13.17 6.82 -17.07
C ILE A 465 -12.80 7.46 -15.73
N ASP A 466 -13.62 7.20 -14.71
CA ASP A 466 -13.31 7.62 -13.35
C ASP A 466 -12.12 6.81 -12.80
N VAL A 467 -11.04 7.52 -12.52
CA VAL A 467 -9.81 6.96 -11.96
C VAL A 467 -9.56 7.42 -10.51
N SER A 468 -10.57 7.94 -9.82
CA SER A 468 -10.42 8.48 -8.46
C SER A 468 -10.13 7.43 -7.37
N GLY A 469 -10.26 6.15 -7.68
CA GLY A 469 -10.04 5.05 -6.74
C GLY A 469 -11.22 4.74 -5.81
N GLY A 470 -12.27 5.57 -5.81
CA GLY A 470 -13.41 5.44 -4.89
C GLY A 470 -14.31 4.23 -5.12
N HIS A 471 -14.32 3.67 -6.32
CA HIS A 471 -15.28 2.63 -6.73
C HIS A 471 -14.67 1.46 -7.51
N HIS A 472 -13.37 1.18 -7.37
CA HIS A 472 -12.68 0.13 -8.13
C HIS A 472 -13.26 -1.29 -7.96
N HIS A 473 -14.21 -1.50 -7.05
CA HIS A 473 -14.80 -2.81 -6.78
C HIS A 473 -16.21 -3.01 -7.31
N GLU A 474 -16.85 -1.97 -7.83
CA GLU A 474 -18.07 -2.07 -8.61
C GLU A 474 -17.76 -2.18 -10.12
N ILE A 475 -16.83 -3.03 -10.53
CA ILE A 475 -16.70 -3.44 -11.92
C ILE A 475 -18.04 -4.09 -12.26
N ARG A 476 -18.87 -3.35 -12.97
CA ARG A 476 -20.20 -3.75 -13.39
C ARG A 476 -20.08 -5.09 -14.08
N ARG A 477 -20.91 -6.04 -13.64
CA ARG A 477 -21.19 -7.25 -14.41
C ARG A 477 -21.72 -6.79 -15.77
N ALA A 478 -20.89 -6.86 -16.82
CA ALA A 478 -21.30 -6.84 -18.20
C ALA A 478 -21.35 -8.28 -18.72
#